data_363eb8eba199171aed4b4dde0ef3157e
#
_entry.id   363eb8eba199171aed4b4dde0ef3157e
#
_cell.length_a   1.000
_cell.length_b   1.000
_cell.length_c   1.000
_cell.angle_alpha   90.00
_cell.angle_beta   90.00
_cell.angle_gamma   90.00
#
_symmetry.space_group_name_H-M   'P 1'
#
loop_
_entity.id
_entity.type
_entity.pdbx_description
1 polymer ?
#
loop_
_entity_poly.entity_id
_entity_poly.type
_entity_poly.pdbx_seq_one_letter_code
_entity_poly.pdbx_strand_id
1 'polypeptide(L)'
;MKLLSRLLGRRRPNAGGQAAAMRPYFYLGEEIALTRLKCGHFIYVDPLEESVCSHLIAHGEWEASTRRVVLGLVNAGDHVLEVGGHVGYYTLGLAQKVGSKGSVTTFEANPRLAALSRRSIRMNGYNDRVEIRQQAVTDVAGDIRFSVSRQFAGGGHLYVWDGALGADTEVIEVEGIRIDDLDLPDVKLIRIDAEGSEPLILRGAEKMLQRHDIILCIEWDLVQMSSRVQMDTFISWLADRDFLFWKITGSSELAPLTVADLATLPPCDLVVARKQPVLGLGQTR
;
A
#
# COMPACT_ATOMS: atom_id res chain seq x y z
N MET A 1 49.93 17.37 -51.84
CA MET A 1 49.26 18.03 -50.69
C MET A 1 47.75 17.99 -50.85
N LYS A 2 47.08 16.81 -50.77
CA LYS A 2 45.62 16.68 -50.73
C LYS A 2 45.20 15.33 -50.09
N LEU A 3 45.74 15.00 -48.93
CA LEU A 3 45.39 13.71 -48.27
C LEU A 3 45.24 13.79 -46.73
N LEU A 4 45.09 14.99 -46.14
CA LEU A 4 45.03 15.16 -44.68
C LEU A 4 43.77 15.83 -44.13
N SER A 5 42.71 16.04 -44.95
CA SER A 5 41.50 16.74 -44.51
C SER A 5 40.29 15.83 -44.25
N ARG A 6 40.46 14.49 -44.24
CA ARG A 6 39.32 13.54 -44.10
C ARG A 6 39.25 12.79 -42.78
N LEU A 7 40.09 13.09 -41.77
CA LEU A 7 40.17 12.30 -40.51
C LEU A 7 39.76 13.05 -39.25
N LEU A 8 39.13 14.21 -39.31
CA LEU A 8 38.66 14.95 -38.12
C LEU A 8 37.15 15.25 -38.10
N GLY A 9 36.38 14.42 -38.76
CA GLY A 9 34.91 14.38 -38.55
C GLY A 9 34.54 13.65 -37.28
N ARG A 10 35.00 14.14 -36.13
CA ARG A 10 34.45 13.68 -34.83
C ARG A 10 33.01 14.13 -34.74
N ARG A 11 32.07 13.20 -35.07
CA ARG A 11 30.70 13.31 -34.61
C ARG A 11 30.75 13.37 -33.08
N ARG A 12 30.46 14.54 -32.50
CA ARG A 12 30.12 14.64 -31.09
C ARG A 12 28.92 13.71 -30.88
N PRO A 13 28.96 12.75 -29.92
CA PRO A 13 27.76 12.04 -29.57
C PRO A 13 26.77 13.09 -29.06
N ASN A 14 25.56 13.01 -29.56
CA ASN A 14 24.44 13.83 -29.12
C ASN A 14 24.16 13.47 -27.64
N ALA A 15 24.80 14.18 -26.71
CA ALA A 15 24.58 14.07 -25.28
C ALA A 15 23.29 14.80 -24.89
N GLY A 16 22.19 14.40 -25.53
CA GLY A 16 20.81 14.83 -25.20
C GLY A 16 20.07 13.83 -24.31
N GLY A 17 20.77 12.92 -23.64
CA GLY A 17 20.21 12.19 -22.51
C GLY A 17 20.15 13.17 -21.34
N GLN A 18 18.98 13.67 -20.99
CA GLN A 18 18.77 14.29 -19.68
C GLN A 18 19.28 13.26 -18.64
N ALA A 19 20.38 13.58 -17.98
CA ALA A 19 20.83 12.82 -16.82
C ALA A 19 19.64 12.79 -15.85
N ALA A 20 19.12 11.61 -15.57
CA ALA A 20 18.03 11.47 -14.61
C ALA A 20 18.51 12.16 -13.34
N ALA A 21 17.81 13.22 -12.92
CA ALA A 21 18.19 14.00 -11.76
C ALA A 21 18.31 13.03 -10.58
N MET A 22 19.50 12.92 -10.02
CA MET A 22 19.76 12.05 -8.86
C MET A 22 18.78 12.45 -7.75
N ARG A 23 18.00 11.49 -7.27
CA ARG A 23 17.15 11.73 -6.12
C ARG A 23 17.99 11.83 -4.86
N PRO A 24 17.66 12.73 -3.94
CA PRO A 24 18.40 12.84 -2.69
C PRO A 24 18.23 11.55 -1.88
N TYR A 25 19.34 11.05 -1.36
CA TYR A 25 19.41 9.94 -0.43
C TYR A 25 20.36 10.35 0.71
N PHE A 26 19.84 10.29 1.94
CA PHE A 26 20.60 10.65 3.14
C PHE A 26 20.54 9.49 4.12
N TYR A 27 21.65 8.82 4.35
CA TYR A 27 21.77 7.86 5.44
C TYR A 27 21.89 8.62 6.77
N LEU A 28 21.02 8.30 7.72
CA LEU A 28 20.90 9.03 8.98
C LEU A 28 21.46 8.25 10.19
N GLY A 29 22.07 7.10 9.96
CA GLY A 29 22.49 6.18 11.01
C GLY A 29 21.36 5.24 11.44
N GLU A 30 21.67 4.26 12.28
CA GLU A 30 20.71 3.31 12.87
C GLU A 30 19.80 2.63 11.82
N GLU A 31 20.38 2.39 10.64
CA GLU A 31 19.68 1.78 9.50
C GLU A 31 18.41 2.54 9.08
N ILE A 32 18.48 3.84 9.16
CA ILE A 32 17.44 4.75 8.69
C ILE A 32 18.03 5.64 7.61
N ALA A 33 17.30 5.76 6.51
CA ALA A 33 17.62 6.71 5.46
C ALA A 33 16.40 7.59 5.13
N LEU A 34 16.67 8.73 4.52
CA LEU A 34 15.67 9.64 3.97
C LEU A 34 15.88 9.75 2.47
N THR A 35 14.82 9.57 1.70
CA THR A 35 14.85 9.77 0.24
C THR A 35 13.64 10.59 -0.21
N ARG A 36 13.60 10.95 -1.49
CA ARG A 36 12.50 11.71 -2.08
C ARG A 36 11.79 10.88 -3.13
N LEU A 37 10.49 10.75 -3.00
CA LEU A 37 9.62 10.09 -3.97
C LEU A 37 9.50 10.90 -5.27
N LYS A 38 9.14 10.26 -6.37
CA LYS A 38 8.84 10.95 -7.66
C LYS A 38 7.73 12.00 -7.52
N CYS A 39 6.74 11.74 -6.67
CA CYS A 39 5.65 12.68 -6.37
C CYS A 39 6.07 13.88 -5.51
N GLY A 40 7.34 13.94 -5.07
CA GLY A 40 7.90 15.07 -4.34
C GLY A 40 7.96 14.91 -2.82
N HIS A 41 7.23 13.97 -2.21
CA HIS A 41 7.30 13.72 -0.77
C HIS A 41 8.67 13.18 -0.35
N PHE A 42 9.10 13.56 0.85
CA PHE A 42 10.19 12.89 1.53
C PHE A 42 9.66 11.67 2.31
N ILE A 43 10.43 10.59 2.30
CA ILE A 43 10.06 9.35 2.99
C ILE A 43 11.27 8.77 3.74
N TYR A 44 11.04 8.40 5.00
CA TYR A 44 11.99 7.64 5.78
C TYR A 44 11.87 6.16 5.42
N VAL A 45 13.00 5.51 5.19
CA VAL A 45 13.07 4.10 4.75
C VAL A 45 14.12 3.36 5.58
N ASP A 46 13.97 2.04 5.66
CA ASP A 46 15.02 1.14 6.12
C ASP A 46 15.86 0.71 4.90
N PRO A 47 17.15 1.05 4.82
CA PRO A 47 17.98 0.68 3.68
C PRO A 47 18.31 -0.82 3.59
N LEU A 48 18.02 -1.60 4.63
CA LEU A 48 18.18 -3.07 4.64
C LEU A 48 16.90 -3.81 4.26
N GLU A 49 15.80 -3.09 4.10
CA GLU A 49 14.52 -3.65 3.68
C GLU A 49 14.51 -3.76 2.15
N GLU A 50 14.43 -4.99 1.63
CA GLU A 50 14.63 -5.31 0.21
C GLU A 50 13.33 -5.33 -0.61
N SER A 51 12.17 -5.45 0.04
CA SER A 51 10.89 -5.54 -0.69
C SER A 51 10.44 -4.18 -1.23
N VAL A 52 10.05 -3.25 -0.39
CA VAL A 52 9.47 -1.96 -0.78
C VAL A 52 10.50 -0.83 -0.72
N CYS A 53 11.27 -0.73 0.39
CA CYS A 53 12.18 0.39 0.60
C CYS A 53 13.29 0.46 -0.45
N SER A 54 13.81 -0.69 -0.90
CA SER A 54 14.80 -0.77 -1.98
C SER A 54 14.29 -0.11 -3.27
N HIS A 55 13.01 -0.37 -3.64
CA HIS A 55 12.37 0.25 -4.80
C HIS A 55 12.13 1.75 -4.60
N LEU A 56 11.72 2.18 -3.40
CA LEU A 56 11.56 3.60 -3.08
C LEU A 56 12.89 4.34 -3.17
N ILE A 57 13.99 3.74 -2.72
CA ILE A 57 15.34 4.28 -2.84
C ILE A 57 15.76 4.32 -4.32
N ALA A 58 15.63 3.20 -5.03
CA ALA A 58 16.11 3.06 -6.40
C ALA A 58 15.24 3.84 -7.39
N HIS A 59 13.93 3.78 -7.27
CA HIS A 59 13.00 4.31 -8.27
C HIS A 59 12.14 5.49 -7.79
N GLY A 60 11.99 5.70 -6.46
CA GLY A 60 11.14 6.74 -5.86
C GLY A 60 9.64 6.48 -6.03
N GLU A 61 9.29 5.26 -6.39
CA GLU A 61 7.91 4.80 -6.53
C GLU A 61 7.86 3.28 -6.38
N TRP A 62 6.71 2.79 -6.01
CA TRP A 62 6.32 1.40 -5.89
C TRP A 62 4.92 1.24 -6.46
N GLU A 63 4.62 0.17 -7.17
CA GLU A 63 3.28 -0.14 -7.71
C GLU A 63 2.57 1.07 -8.34
N ALA A 64 3.25 1.79 -9.23
CA ALA A 64 2.79 3.09 -9.73
C ALA A 64 1.37 3.05 -10.34
N SER A 65 0.97 1.93 -10.99
CA SER A 65 -0.35 1.74 -11.57
C SER A 65 -1.43 1.60 -10.50
N THR A 66 -1.22 0.72 -9.52
CA THR A 66 -2.13 0.51 -8.39
C THR A 66 -2.28 1.79 -7.57
N ARG A 67 -1.17 2.42 -7.23
CA ARG A 67 -1.19 3.70 -6.49
C ARG A 67 -1.97 4.78 -7.22
N ARG A 68 -1.86 4.88 -8.54
CA ARG A 68 -2.63 5.85 -9.34
C ARG A 68 -4.13 5.61 -9.21
N VAL A 69 -4.57 4.35 -9.28
CA VAL A 69 -5.98 3.98 -9.11
C VAL A 69 -6.44 4.31 -7.70
N VAL A 70 -5.73 3.84 -6.67
CA VAL A 70 -6.08 4.11 -5.25
C VAL A 70 -6.24 5.59 -4.98
N LEU A 71 -5.28 6.41 -5.43
CA LEU A 71 -5.37 7.88 -5.28
C LEU A 71 -6.47 8.50 -6.14
N GLY A 72 -6.83 7.88 -7.27
CA GLY A 72 -7.93 8.29 -8.12
C GLY A 72 -9.31 8.04 -7.53
N LEU A 73 -9.42 7.11 -6.56
CA LEU A 73 -10.66 6.81 -5.85
C LEU A 73 -10.98 7.80 -4.72
N VAL A 74 -10.03 8.66 -4.35
CA VAL A 74 -10.11 9.56 -3.20
C VAL A 74 -10.26 11.01 -3.64
N ASN A 75 -11.16 11.73 -2.99
CA ASN A 75 -11.40 13.16 -3.18
C ASN A 75 -11.03 13.95 -1.93
N ALA A 76 -10.91 15.27 -2.10
CA ALA A 76 -10.71 16.17 -0.97
C ALA A 76 -11.91 16.12 0.00
N GLY A 77 -11.63 15.95 1.28
CA GLY A 77 -12.62 15.81 2.34
C GLY A 77 -13.01 14.37 2.67
N ASP A 78 -12.56 13.38 1.88
CA ASP A 78 -12.81 11.97 2.18
C ASP A 78 -12.03 11.52 3.44
N HIS A 79 -12.58 10.53 4.12
CA HIS A 79 -11.90 9.80 5.18
C HIS A 79 -11.50 8.41 4.66
N VAL A 80 -10.23 8.06 4.87
CA VAL A 80 -9.62 6.83 4.33
C VAL A 80 -9.07 5.99 5.47
N LEU A 81 -9.32 4.70 5.40
CA LEU A 81 -8.70 3.69 6.25
C LEU A 81 -7.66 2.93 5.43
N GLU A 82 -6.46 2.79 5.95
CA GLU A 82 -5.39 2.00 5.36
C GLU A 82 -4.91 0.94 6.34
N VAL A 83 -4.91 -0.32 5.91
CA VAL A 83 -4.36 -1.45 6.68
C VAL A 83 -3.16 -2.01 5.92
N GLY A 84 -2.00 -2.08 6.59
CA GLY A 84 -0.72 -2.38 5.97
C GLY A 84 -0.08 -1.11 5.39
N GLY A 85 0.19 -0.12 6.27
CA GLY A 85 0.73 1.18 5.85
C GLY A 85 2.21 1.18 5.51
N HIS A 86 2.94 0.15 5.94
CA HIS A 86 4.38 0.02 5.77
C HIS A 86 5.11 1.32 6.20
N VAL A 87 6.06 1.85 5.42
CA VAL A 87 6.76 3.13 5.70
C VAL A 87 5.93 4.39 5.35
N GLY A 88 4.66 4.22 4.97
CA GLY A 88 3.74 5.32 4.68
C GLY A 88 3.72 5.79 3.23
N TYR A 89 4.13 4.94 2.29
CA TYR A 89 4.18 5.31 0.87
C TYR A 89 2.81 5.65 0.27
N TYR A 90 1.80 4.82 0.52
CA TYR A 90 0.42 5.13 0.14
C TYR A 90 -0.17 6.20 1.05
N THR A 91 0.06 6.12 2.36
CA THR A 91 -0.40 7.09 3.36
C THR A 91 -0.09 8.53 2.97
N LEU A 92 1.14 8.82 2.52
CA LEU A 92 1.54 10.16 2.07
C LEU A 92 0.71 10.65 0.88
N GLY A 93 0.45 9.78 -0.08
CA GLY A 93 -0.38 10.12 -1.23
C GLY A 93 -1.84 10.35 -0.86
N LEU A 94 -2.38 9.49 -0.01
CA LEU A 94 -3.74 9.60 0.53
C LEU A 94 -3.90 10.90 1.33
N ALA A 95 -2.94 11.21 2.22
CA ALA A 95 -2.95 12.46 3.00
C ALA A 95 -2.97 13.72 2.12
N GLN A 96 -2.26 13.70 1.00
CA GLN A 96 -2.29 14.78 0.02
C GLN A 96 -3.66 14.89 -0.65
N LYS A 97 -4.27 13.74 -1.00
CA LYS A 97 -5.56 13.69 -1.73
C LYS A 97 -6.72 14.12 -0.86
N VAL A 98 -6.81 13.66 0.37
CA VAL A 98 -7.92 14.02 1.28
C VAL A 98 -7.89 15.49 1.68
N GLY A 99 -6.73 16.15 1.61
CA GLY A 99 -6.58 17.56 1.95
C GLY A 99 -6.87 17.84 3.44
N SER A 100 -7.01 19.12 3.79
CA SER A 100 -7.16 19.56 5.20
C SER A 100 -8.54 19.28 5.82
N LYS A 101 -9.52 18.84 5.01
CA LYS A 101 -10.89 18.53 5.47
C LYS A 101 -11.16 17.04 5.61
N GLY A 102 -10.28 16.21 5.06
CA GLY A 102 -10.35 14.76 5.18
C GLY A 102 -9.32 14.20 6.16
N SER A 103 -9.30 12.89 6.32
CA SER A 103 -8.33 12.21 7.18
C SER A 103 -7.92 10.85 6.63
N VAL A 104 -6.78 10.36 7.11
CA VAL A 104 -6.28 9.01 6.87
C VAL A 104 -5.96 8.38 8.21
N THR A 105 -6.58 7.24 8.50
CA THR A 105 -6.18 6.38 9.62
C THR A 105 -5.46 5.17 9.05
N THR A 106 -4.19 5.02 9.39
CA THR A 106 -3.33 3.95 8.89
C THR A 106 -2.94 3.00 10.01
N PHE A 107 -3.12 1.72 9.79
CA PHE A 107 -2.67 0.65 10.67
C PHE A 107 -1.42 0.00 10.09
N GLU A 108 -0.41 -0.12 10.95
CA GLU A 108 0.85 -0.81 10.65
C GLU A 108 1.29 -1.58 11.90
N ALA A 109 1.27 -2.91 11.81
CA ALA A 109 1.55 -3.78 12.95
C ALA A 109 3.04 -3.80 13.32
N ASN A 110 3.94 -3.68 12.32
CA ASN A 110 5.38 -3.65 12.55
C ASN A 110 5.80 -2.32 13.20
N PRO A 111 6.32 -2.34 14.46
CA PRO A 111 6.64 -1.12 15.20
C PRO A 111 7.71 -0.26 14.52
N ARG A 112 8.67 -0.90 13.83
CA ARG A 112 9.73 -0.20 13.10
C ARG A 112 9.15 0.57 11.90
N LEU A 113 8.32 -0.09 11.09
CA LEU A 113 7.69 0.54 9.93
C LEU A 113 6.73 1.65 10.34
N ALA A 114 5.91 1.42 11.38
CA ALA A 114 5.03 2.44 11.94
C ALA A 114 5.81 3.69 12.41
N ALA A 115 6.99 3.50 13.03
CA ALA A 115 7.85 4.60 13.46
C ALA A 115 8.40 5.40 12.25
N LEU A 116 8.83 4.72 11.17
CA LEU A 116 9.30 5.36 9.94
C LEU A 116 8.15 6.11 9.25
N SER A 117 6.96 5.50 9.20
CA SER A 117 5.76 6.13 8.66
C SER A 117 5.41 7.41 9.41
N ARG A 118 5.38 7.40 10.76
CA ARG A 118 5.14 8.61 11.58
C ARG A 118 6.16 9.71 11.30
N ARG A 119 7.44 9.36 11.11
CA ARG A 119 8.49 10.33 10.74
C ARG A 119 8.24 10.91 9.34
N SER A 120 7.83 10.07 8.38
CA SER A 120 7.49 10.47 7.02
C SER A 120 6.31 11.45 6.98
N ILE A 121 5.25 11.15 7.72
CA ILE A 121 4.06 12.01 7.86
C ILE A 121 4.43 13.37 8.44
N ARG A 122 5.22 13.39 9.53
CA ARG A 122 5.68 14.63 10.16
C ARG A 122 6.53 15.45 9.23
N MET A 123 7.45 14.83 8.49
CA MET A 123 8.37 15.51 7.56
C MET A 123 7.62 16.24 6.43
N ASN A 124 6.47 15.70 6.01
CA ASN A 124 5.64 16.27 4.95
C ASN A 124 4.51 17.18 5.47
N GLY A 125 4.41 17.38 6.79
CA GLY A 125 3.44 18.30 7.39
C GLY A 125 1.99 17.78 7.40
N TYR A 126 1.77 16.46 7.52
CA TYR A 126 0.44 15.85 7.48
C TYR A 126 -0.08 15.37 8.84
N ASN A 127 0.54 15.79 9.96
CA ASN A 127 0.13 15.37 11.32
C ASN A 127 -1.30 15.80 11.68
N ASP A 128 -1.85 16.80 11.02
CA ASP A 128 -3.19 17.34 11.25
C ASP A 128 -4.30 16.46 10.70
N ARG A 129 -3.97 15.51 9.81
CA ARG A 129 -4.95 14.69 9.08
C ARG A 129 -4.61 13.21 9.00
N VAL A 130 -3.43 12.79 9.48
CA VAL A 130 -3.00 11.38 9.46
C VAL A 130 -2.75 10.88 10.86
N GLU A 131 -3.38 9.76 11.18
CA GLU A 131 -3.12 8.98 12.37
C GLU A 131 -2.47 7.64 11.99
N ILE A 132 -1.29 7.33 12.55
CA ILE A 132 -0.63 6.03 12.40
C ILE A 132 -0.82 5.23 13.69
N ARG A 133 -1.57 4.14 13.62
CA ARG A 133 -1.81 3.21 14.72
C ARG A 133 -0.93 1.99 14.55
N GLN A 134 -0.13 1.68 15.58
CA GLN A 134 0.70 0.48 15.60
C GLN A 134 -0.13 -0.67 16.18
N GLN A 135 -0.99 -1.23 15.37
CA GLN A 135 -1.94 -2.29 15.70
C GLN A 135 -2.12 -3.17 14.47
N ALA A 136 -2.49 -4.43 14.67
CA ALA A 136 -2.94 -5.29 13.60
C ALA A 136 -4.47 -5.28 13.53
N VAL A 137 -5.01 -5.18 12.31
CA VAL A 137 -6.45 -5.26 12.10
C VAL A 137 -6.84 -6.71 11.79
N THR A 138 -7.87 -7.21 12.46
CA THR A 138 -8.36 -8.59 12.33
C THR A 138 -9.85 -8.66 12.72
N ASP A 139 -10.41 -9.87 12.84
CA ASP A 139 -11.78 -10.12 13.28
C ASP A 139 -11.94 -10.33 14.79
N VAL A 140 -10.81 -10.35 15.54
CA VAL A 140 -10.80 -10.48 17.01
C VAL A 140 -9.94 -9.40 17.64
N ALA A 141 -10.36 -8.88 18.80
CA ALA A 141 -9.58 -7.94 19.58
C ALA A 141 -8.73 -8.68 20.61
N GLY A 142 -7.57 -8.12 20.97
CA GLY A 142 -6.65 -8.67 21.97
C GLY A 142 -5.24 -8.86 21.45
N ASP A 143 -4.37 -9.42 22.26
CA ASP A 143 -2.98 -9.66 21.88
C ASP A 143 -2.90 -10.76 20.84
N ILE A 144 -2.22 -10.50 19.75
CA ILE A 144 -2.01 -11.43 18.64
C ILE A 144 -0.53 -11.55 18.31
N ARG A 145 -0.17 -12.73 17.78
CA ARG A 145 1.18 -12.99 17.30
C ARG A 145 1.31 -12.52 15.86
N PHE A 146 2.35 -11.75 15.59
CA PHE A 146 2.62 -11.18 14.27
C PHE A 146 4.05 -11.51 13.83
N SER A 147 4.18 -12.03 12.63
CA SER A 147 5.48 -12.36 12.03
C SER A 147 6.06 -11.13 11.35
N VAL A 148 7.30 -10.81 11.66
CA VAL A 148 8.05 -9.72 11.02
C VAL A 148 9.37 -10.25 10.50
N SER A 149 9.74 -9.82 9.30
CA SER A 149 11.08 -9.97 8.76
C SER A 149 11.69 -8.59 8.60
N ARG A 150 12.98 -8.47 8.87
CA ARG A 150 13.64 -7.19 8.68
C ARG A 150 13.99 -6.96 7.22
N GLN A 151 14.46 -8.00 6.55
CA GLN A 151 14.88 -7.94 5.15
C GLN A 151 13.68 -7.85 4.19
N PHE A 152 12.58 -8.51 4.54
CA PHE A 152 11.35 -8.56 3.74
C PHE A 152 10.15 -8.11 4.58
N ALA A 153 10.22 -6.86 5.06
CA ALA A 153 9.24 -6.35 6.00
C ALA A 153 7.85 -6.12 5.37
N GLY A 154 7.77 -6.04 4.04
CA GLY A 154 6.50 -6.04 3.32
C GLY A 154 5.68 -7.31 3.56
N GLY A 155 6.30 -8.48 3.75
CA GLY A 155 5.64 -9.75 4.03
C GLY A 155 5.25 -9.97 5.51
N GLY A 156 5.11 -8.92 6.32
CA GLY A 156 4.65 -9.04 7.71
C GLY A 156 3.19 -9.49 7.79
N HIS A 157 2.89 -10.54 8.58
CA HIS A 157 1.56 -11.14 8.61
C HIS A 157 1.18 -11.72 9.97
N LEU A 158 -0.10 -11.96 10.20
CA LEU A 158 -0.60 -12.68 11.37
C LEU A 158 0.03 -14.07 11.45
N TYR A 159 0.68 -14.38 12.56
CA TYR A 159 1.35 -15.65 12.77
C TYR A 159 0.36 -16.69 13.33
N VAL A 160 -0.09 -17.58 12.48
CA VAL A 160 -1.09 -18.61 12.81
C VAL A 160 -0.51 -20.03 12.85
N TRP A 161 0.80 -20.18 12.61
CA TRP A 161 1.45 -21.47 12.48
C TRP A 161 2.68 -21.58 13.39
N ASP A 162 2.89 -22.75 14.03
CA ASP A 162 4.01 -22.99 14.95
C ASP A 162 5.21 -23.70 14.30
N GLY A 163 5.41 -23.49 12.99
CA GLY A 163 6.54 -24.04 12.25
C GLY A 163 7.85 -23.29 12.47
N ALA A 164 8.93 -23.78 11.84
CA ALA A 164 10.23 -23.13 11.90
C ALA A 164 10.17 -21.77 11.19
N LEU A 165 10.66 -20.73 11.86
CA LEU A 165 10.79 -19.38 11.29
C LEU A 165 12.00 -19.32 10.35
N GLY A 166 11.91 -18.45 9.34
CA GLY A 166 13.07 -18.08 8.54
C GLY A 166 14.16 -17.40 9.39
N ALA A 167 15.40 -17.40 8.91
CA ALA A 167 16.57 -16.90 9.68
C ALA A 167 16.44 -15.44 10.12
N ASP A 168 15.71 -14.61 9.34
CA ASP A 168 15.51 -13.17 9.60
C ASP A 168 14.08 -12.84 10.04
N THR A 169 13.34 -13.86 10.50
CA THR A 169 11.93 -13.73 10.90
C THR A 169 11.82 -13.88 12.41
N GLU A 170 11.12 -12.95 13.04
CA GLU A 170 10.75 -13.01 14.44
C GLU A 170 9.22 -12.91 14.60
N VAL A 171 8.71 -13.43 15.71
CA VAL A 171 7.31 -13.27 16.09
C VAL A 171 7.22 -12.31 17.26
N ILE A 172 6.44 -11.26 17.07
CA ILE A 172 6.17 -10.24 18.10
C ILE A 172 4.72 -10.32 18.55
N GLU A 173 4.45 -9.83 19.74
CA GLU A 173 3.07 -9.59 20.19
C GLU A 173 2.65 -8.18 19.78
N VAL A 174 1.46 -8.07 19.18
CA VAL A 174 0.86 -6.80 18.80
C VAL A 174 -0.60 -6.77 19.21
N GLU A 175 -1.12 -5.58 19.48
CA GLU A 175 -2.54 -5.40 19.77
C GLU A 175 -3.35 -5.62 18.47
N GLY A 176 -4.25 -6.60 18.51
CA GLY A 176 -5.24 -6.88 17.47
C GLY A 176 -6.52 -6.09 17.73
N ILE A 177 -7.08 -5.48 16.68
CA ILE A 177 -8.31 -4.70 16.78
C ILE A 177 -9.27 -5.03 15.64
N ARG A 178 -10.56 -4.79 15.88
CA ARG A 178 -11.61 -4.86 14.85
C ARG A 178 -11.96 -3.46 14.38
N ILE A 179 -12.16 -3.28 13.08
CA ILE A 179 -12.59 -2.00 12.52
C ILE A 179 -13.93 -1.55 13.14
N ASP A 180 -14.86 -2.49 13.34
CA ASP A 180 -16.19 -2.21 13.87
C ASP A 180 -16.23 -1.76 15.34
N ASP A 181 -15.13 -1.89 16.06
CA ASP A 181 -14.98 -1.46 17.46
C ASP A 181 -14.38 -0.03 17.58
N LEU A 182 -14.03 0.56 16.42
CA LEU A 182 -13.44 1.89 16.37
C LEU A 182 -14.51 2.98 16.14
N ASP A 183 -14.33 4.11 16.81
CA ASP A 183 -15.06 5.34 16.52
C ASP A 183 -14.36 6.06 15.36
N LEU A 184 -14.79 5.78 14.14
CA LEU A 184 -14.23 6.33 12.92
C LEU A 184 -15.25 7.24 12.22
N PRO A 185 -14.76 8.29 11.53
CA PRO A 185 -15.62 9.09 10.66
C PRO A 185 -16.18 8.23 9.51
N ASP A 186 -17.02 8.85 8.68
CA ASP A 186 -17.58 8.24 7.48
C ASP A 186 -16.50 7.85 6.48
N VAL A 187 -15.93 6.64 6.63
CA VAL A 187 -14.86 6.11 5.76
C VAL A 187 -15.37 5.90 4.35
N LYS A 188 -14.66 6.46 3.37
CA LYS A 188 -14.98 6.34 1.95
C LYS A 188 -14.24 5.21 1.27
N LEU A 189 -12.97 5.02 1.60
CA LEU A 189 -12.09 3.99 1.05
C LEU A 189 -11.43 3.22 2.18
N ILE A 190 -11.42 1.90 2.07
CA ILE A 190 -10.53 1.03 2.86
C ILE A 190 -9.51 0.41 1.89
N ARG A 191 -8.22 0.72 2.07
CA ARG A 191 -7.13 0.00 1.43
C ARG A 191 -6.62 -1.07 2.37
N ILE A 192 -6.55 -2.30 1.88
CA ILE A 192 -6.09 -3.45 2.66
C ILE A 192 -5.00 -4.15 1.85
N ASP A 193 -3.85 -4.30 2.47
CA ASP A 193 -2.68 -4.99 1.95
C ASP A 193 -1.97 -5.58 3.19
N ALA A 194 -2.38 -6.78 3.55
CA ALA A 194 -2.11 -7.38 4.85
C ALA A 194 -1.72 -8.87 4.76
N GLU A 195 -1.11 -9.23 3.63
CA GLU A 195 -0.42 -10.52 3.43
C GLU A 195 -1.28 -11.73 3.81
N GLY A 196 -2.49 -11.78 3.23
CA GLY A 196 -3.46 -12.85 3.38
C GLY A 196 -4.44 -12.69 4.55
N SER A 197 -4.37 -11.58 5.31
CA SER A 197 -5.30 -11.31 6.42
C SER A 197 -6.56 -10.57 6.00
N GLU A 198 -6.71 -10.20 4.72
CA GLU A 198 -7.82 -9.45 4.13
C GLU A 198 -9.21 -10.02 4.52
N PRO A 199 -9.44 -11.35 4.46
CA PRO A 199 -10.72 -11.91 4.87
C PRO A 199 -11.06 -11.69 6.34
N LEU A 200 -10.07 -11.76 7.23
CA LEU A 200 -10.25 -11.53 8.67
C LEU A 200 -10.54 -10.05 8.93
N ILE A 201 -9.79 -9.16 8.28
CA ILE A 201 -9.98 -7.72 8.38
C ILE A 201 -11.41 -7.34 7.97
N LEU A 202 -11.90 -7.86 6.83
CA LEU A 202 -13.23 -7.59 6.34
C LEU A 202 -14.34 -8.16 7.25
N ARG A 203 -14.11 -9.30 7.91
CA ARG A 203 -15.00 -9.82 8.96
C ARG A 203 -15.02 -8.92 10.19
N GLY A 204 -13.89 -8.33 10.56
CA GLY A 204 -13.82 -7.32 11.63
C GLY A 204 -14.44 -5.97 11.27
N ALA A 205 -14.92 -5.79 10.04
CA ALA A 205 -15.50 -4.55 9.49
C ALA A 205 -16.96 -4.72 9.01
N GLU A 206 -17.68 -5.74 9.44
CA GLU A 206 -19.01 -6.09 8.89
C GLU A 206 -20.02 -4.95 8.96
N LYS A 207 -20.04 -4.15 10.05
CA LYS A 207 -20.93 -2.98 10.17
C LYS A 207 -20.53 -1.89 9.18
N MET A 208 -19.24 -1.62 9.06
CA MET A 208 -18.72 -0.62 8.11
C MET A 208 -19.02 -1.02 6.67
N LEU A 209 -18.95 -2.30 6.34
CA LEU A 209 -19.25 -2.84 5.01
C LEU A 209 -20.74 -2.75 4.63
N GLN A 210 -21.66 -2.47 5.56
CA GLN A 210 -23.07 -2.22 5.23
C GLN A 210 -23.28 -0.87 4.53
N ARG A 211 -22.31 0.04 4.59
CA ARG A 211 -22.40 1.33 3.90
C ARG A 211 -22.43 1.12 2.39
N HIS A 212 -23.42 1.72 1.74
CA HIS A 212 -23.64 1.52 0.30
C HIS A 212 -22.54 2.14 -0.57
N ASP A 213 -21.88 3.17 -0.10
CA ASP A 213 -20.89 3.96 -0.85
C ASP A 213 -19.43 3.60 -0.52
N ILE A 214 -19.20 2.59 0.32
CA ILE A 214 -17.86 2.11 0.66
C ILE A 214 -17.13 1.56 -0.56
N ILE A 215 -15.86 1.89 -0.70
CA ILE A 215 -14.96 1.34 -1.70
C ILE A 215 -13.85 0.59 -0.97
N LEU A 216 -13.53 -0.61 -1.44
CA LEU A 216 -12.40 -1.38 -0.94
C LEU A 216 -11.34 -1.45 -2.03
N CYS A 217 -10.07 -1.34 -1.66
CA CYS A 217 -8.94 -1.71 -2.49
C CYS A 217 -8.17 -2.79 -1.73
N ILE A 218 -8.09 -3.99 -2.31
CA ILE A 218 -7.68 -5.19 -1.58
C ILE A 218 -6.59 -5.89 -2.39
N GLU A 219 -5.47 -6.25 -1.75
CA GLU A 219 -4.57 -7.25 -2.30
C GLU A 219 -5.30 -8.60 -2.37
N TRP A 220 -5.23 -9.26 -3.50
CA TRP A 220 -5.88 -10.54 -3.74
C TRP A 220 -4.86 -11.61 -4.05
N ASP A 221 -4.46 -12.36 -3.03
CA ASP A 221 -3.60 -13.52 -3.15
C ASP A 221 -4.29 -14.76 -2.57
N LEU A 222 -4.75 -15.63 -3.47
CA LEU A 222 -5.47 -16.85 -3.10
C LEU A 222 -4.63 -17.79 -2.22
N VAL A 223 -3.32 -17.84 -2.44
CA VAL A 223 -2.42 -18.72 -1.68
C VAL A 223 -2.30 -18.22 -0.25
N GLN A 224 -2.04 -16.95 -0.07
CA GLN A 224 -1.91 -16.35 1.27
C GLN A 224 -3.24 -16.39 2.02
N MET A 225 -4.34 -15.92 1.40
CA MET A 225 -5.67 -15.85 2.01
C MET A 225 -6.22 -17.25 2.37
N SER A 226 -5.93 -18.30 1.58
CA SER A 226 -6.37 -19.67 1.85
C SER A 226 -5.78 -20.27 3.13
N SER A 227 -4.68 -19.70 3.61
CA SER A 227 -4.10 -20.06 4.91
C SER A 227 -4.94 -19.56 6.10
N ARG A 228 -5.90 -18.68 5.88
CA ARG A 228 -6.75 -18.03 6.90
C ARG A 228 -8.20 -18.49 6.83
N VAL A 229 -8.72 -18.68 5.61
CA VAL A 229 -10.14 -19.00 5.37
C VAL A 229 -10.32 -19.97 4.22
N GLN A 230 -11.50 -20.59 4.16
CA GLN A 230 -11.95 -21.31 2.95
C GLN A 230 -12.37 -20.29 1.90
N MET A 231 -11.62 -20.22 0.77
CA MET A 231 -11.79 -19.17 -0.24
C MET A 231 -13.18 -19.18 -0.88
N ASP A 232 -13.75 -20.34 -1.20
CA ASP A 232 -15.11 -20.44 -1.77
C ASP A 232 -16.16 -19.81 -0.84
N THR A 233 -16.02 -20.04 0.47
CA THR A 233 -16.89 -19.44 1.49
C THR A 233 -16.72 -17.93 1.55
N PHE A 234 -15.47 -17.45 1.48
CA PHE A 234 -15.19 -16.02 1.53
C PHE A 234 -15.66 -15.29 0.27
N ILE A 235 -15.45 -15.87 -0.90
CA ILE A 235 -15.93 -15.31 -2.18
C ILE A 235 -17.47 -15.22 -2.18
N SER A 236 -18.16 -16.27 -1.74
CA SER A 236 -19.62 -16.26 -1.60
C SER A 236 -20.06 -15.19 -0.60
N TRP A 237 -19.37 -15.05 0.53
CA TRP A 237 -19.66 -14.04 1.54
C TRP A 237 -19.53 -12.60 0.99
N LEU A 238 -18.57 -12.33 0.10
CA LEU A 238 -18.45 -11.04 -0.59
C LEU A 238 -19.59 -10.84 -1.61
N ALA A 239 -19.90 -11.88 -2.40
CA ALA A 239 -20.95 -11.81 -3.42
C ALA A 239 -22.34 -11.55 -2.81
N ASP A 240 -22.65 -12.17 -1.66
CA ASP A 240 -23.91 -12.00 -0.93
C ASP A 240 -24.12 -10.56 -0.38
N ARG A 241 -23.12 -9.70 -0.47
CA ARG A 241 -23.14 -8.29 -0.05
C ARG A 241 -23.29 -7.30 -1.20
N ASP A 242 -23.69 -7.80 -2.39
CA ASP A 242 -23.87 -7.00 -3.61
C ASP A 242 -22.59 -6.28 -4.10
N PHE A 243 -21.42 -6.78 -3.75
CA PHE A 243 -20.18 -6.23 -4.24
C PHE A 243 -19.90 -6.67 -5.68
N LEU A 244 -19.41 -5.73 -6.46
CA LEU A 244 -18.85 -5.90 -7.80
C LEU A 244 -17.33 -5.76 -7.72
N PHE A 245 -16.62 -6.37 -8.66
CA PHE A 245 -15.19 -6.56 -8.61
C PHE A 245 -14.51 -6.04 -9.86
N TRP A 246 -13.39 -5.37 -9.69
CA TRP A 246 -12.53 -4.91 -10.78
C TRP A 246 -11.07 -5.19 -10.43
N LYS A 247 -10.34 -5.76 -11.38
CA LYS A 247 -8.90 -5.87 -11.28
C LYS A 247 -8.25 -4.55 -11.68
N ILE A 248 -7.26 -4.11 -10.93
CA ILE A 248 -6.40 -3.00 -11.32
C ILE A 248 -5.41 -3.50 -12.37
N THR A 249 -5.37 -2.84 -13.53
CA THR A 249 -4.46 -3.21 -14.63
C THR A 249 -3.16 -2.43 -14.57
N GLY A 250 -2.12 -2.91 -15.27
CA GLY A 250 -0.85 -2.20 -15.41
C GLY A 250 -0.98 -0.82 -16.09
N SER A 251 -2.08 -0.57 -16.83
CA SER A 251 -2.43 0.74 -17.40
C SER A 251 -3.19 1.67 -16.44
N SER A 252 -3.39 1.26 -15.19
CA SER A 252 -4.19 1.97 -14.18
C SER A 252 -5.68 2.09 -14.54
N GLU A 253 -6.23 1.07 -15.18
CA GLU A 253 -7.64 0.93 -15.50
C GLU A 253 -8.30 -0.11 -14.60
N LEU A 254 -9.62 -0.08 -14.53
CA LEU A 254 -10.44 -1.04 -13.81
C LEU A 254 -11.05 -2.04 -14.79
N ALA A 255 -10.52 -3.27 -14.84
CA ALA A 255 -11.06 -4.37 -15.63
C ALA A 255 -12.12 -5.11 -14.81
N PRO A 256 -13.40 -5.17 -15.26
CA PRO A 256 -14.46 -5.85 -14.51
C PRO A 256 -14.18 -7.35 -14.41
N LEU A 257 -14.57 -7.94 -13.27
CA LEU A 257 -14.47 -9.35 -12.98
C LEU A 257 -15.83 -9.91 -12.59
N THR A 258 -16.03 -11.17 -12.90
CA THR A 258 -17.16 -11.95 -12.35
C THR A 258 -16.76 -12.61 -11.03
N VAL A 259 -17.74 -13.07 -10.25
CA VAL A 259 -17.48 -13.84 -9.02
C VAL A 259 -16.68 -15.12 -9.32
N ALA A 260 -16.92 -15.74 -10.46
CA ALA A 260 -16.22 -16.97 -10.87
C ALA A 260 -14.72 -16.71 -11.14
N ASP A 261 -14.37 -15.54 -11.65
CA ASP A 261 -12.96 -15.18 -11.89
C ASP A 261 -12.16 -15.14 -10.60
N LEU A 262 -12.75 -14.71 -9.47
CA LEU A 262 -12.08 -14.54 -8.18
C LEU A 262 -11.40 -15.83 -7.68
N ALA A 263 -11.95 -16.99 -8.01
CA ALA A 263 -11.44 -18.29 -7.57
C ALA A 263 -10.13 -18.73 -8.28
N THR A 264 -9.74 -18.05 -9.34
CA THR A 264 -8.60 -18.43 -10.20
C THR A 264 -7.64 -17.30 -10.52
N LEU A 265 -7.87 -16.10 -9.94
CA LEU A 265 -6.99 -14.97 -10.18
C LEU A 265 -5.57 -15.22 -9.68
N PRO A 266 -4.55 -14.86 -10.45
CA PRO A 266 -3.20 -14.70 -9.90
C PRO A 266 -3.15 -13.51 -8.95
N PRO A 267 -2.12 -13.41 -8.08
CA PRO A 267 -1.93 -12.26 -7.19
C PRO A 267 -2.10 -10.93 -7.93
N CYS A 268 -2.96 -10.07 -7.41
CA CYS A 268 -3.27 -8.76 -8.00
C CYS A 268 -4.04 -7.88 -7.02
N ASP A 269 -4.19 -6.59 -7.33
CA ASP A 269 -5.05 -5.68 -6.58
C ASP A 269 -6.45 -5.61 -7.17
N LEU A 270 -7.45 -5.63 -6.30
CA LEU A 270 -8.86 -5.46 -6.64
C LEU A 270 -9.42 -4.16 -6.10
N VAL A 271 -10.30 -3.55 -6.88
CA VAL A 271 -11.27 -2.58 -6.38
C VAL A 271 -12.60 -3.29 -6.23
N VAL A 272 -13.22 -3.14 -5.06
CA VAL A 272 -14.50 -3.79 -4.71
C VAL A 272 -15.47 -2.72 -4.25
N ALA A 273 -16.65 -2.64 -4.86
CA ALA A 273 -17.67 -1.64 -4.53
C ALA A 273 -19.04 -2.10 -5.05
N ARG A 274 -20.14 -1.48 -4.58
CA ARG A 274 -21.51 -1.81 -5.07
C ARG A 274 -21.89 -1.13 -6.37
N LYS A 275 -21.08 -0.21 -6.85
CA LYS A 275 -21.24 0.44 -8.16
C LYS A 275 -19.86 0.72 -8.74
N GLN A 276 -19.77 0.82 -10.07
CA GLN A 276 -18.50 1.13 -10.72
C GLN A 276 -17.94 2.45 -10.19
N PRO A 277 -16.72 2.43 -9.62
CA PRO A 277 -16.08 3.65 -9.14
C PRO A 277 -15.68 4.55 -10.29
N VAL A 278 -15.73 5.85 -10.04
CA VAL A 278 -15.23 6.87 -10.97
C VAL A 278 -13.85 7.30 -10.48
N LEU A 279 -12.84 7.17 -11.34
CA LEU A 279 -11.48 7.59 -11.01
C LEU A 279 -11.31 9.09 -11.29
N GLY A 280 -11.05 9.86 -10.25
CA GLY A 280 -10.61 11.25 -10.35
C GLY A 280 -9.14 11.33 -10.76
N LEU A 281 -8.80 10.83 -11.96
CA LEU A 281 -7.46 10.93 -12.50
C LEU A 281 -7.22 12.38 -12.93
N GLY A 282 -6.80 13.22 -11.97
CA GLY A 282 -6.31 14.56 -12.28
C GLY A 282 -5.17 14.45 -13.30
N GLN A 283 -5.17 15.31 -14.31
CA GLN A 283 -4.04 15.42 -15.24
C GLN A 283 -2.76 15.58 -14.41
N THR A 284 -1.87 14.58 -14.50
CA THR A 284 -0.49 14.71 -14.01
C THR A 284 0.16 15.86 -14.77
N ARG A 285 0.33 16.99 -14.10
CA ARG A 285 1.23 18.05 -14.57
C ARG A 285 2.67 17.67 -14.26
#